data_fb1089076eb51312ba00f9c09a14e984
#
_entry.id   fb1089076eb51312ba00f9c09a14e984
#
_cell.length_a   1.000
_cell.length_b   1.000
_cell.length_c   1.000
_cell.angle_alpha   90.00
_cell.angle_beta   90.00
_cell.angle_gamma   90.00
#
_symmetry.space_group_name_H-M   'P 1'
#
loop_
_entity.id
_entity.type
_entity.pdbx_description
1 polymer ?
#
loop_
_entity_poly.entity_id
_entity_poly.type
_entity_poly.pdbx_seq_one_letter_code
_entity_poly.pdbx_strand_id
1 'polypeptide(L)'
;MVARRVIVEKDRPLERASYVSSSWGVYDRLTKAQIAEYQQAGIEYLHAQLLYNRGIKTPAAMRTFLDARYDQIPDPFALIDMDQALERVQQALSSHEHITVYGDFDADGVTSAALLTRALRALKHPDAPLDHFIPSRLHDIRGLSKEGIDRIKVRGTTLIITTDCGSSDVAEVEYAGTLGIDVIITDHHHPPAQLPQACAMINPWRPDCTYPERYLCGVGIAFKLAQALFRAYGREQEVHELLDLVAIGTIGDVGQMLGENHTLVRLGLQQLNQTKNSGLQALINITRLQSGKLRERDISYVLGPRINAAGRMKEASIAFHLLTTEDADEAFAYAKELEELNLLRQQQTEELMKLVREQAQSQADQQVVLLYGDKDTWPEGIIGLVAGRLSEEIQRPVFVLSQDAESSRGSARSADGFNIILALRERADLFERFGGHAQAAGFTISNANIAELHAHLLAWHVGAQFIAPGVETAATEPPEASAIAGVVIEQELAAPTSTRKIDMVITRPEGLNYDACSKVSLLSPYGAGNPEPVFKMERLRLYRRWQSGVDGRHLRVRLRTTINGNSTQFNGTYIRGGSQLESLPEGSLVNVIFSLEPAWNSLDSDNRQDIWLKILQVELVGS
;
A
#
# COMPACT_ATOMS: atom_id res chain seq x y z
N MET A 1 37.33 0.65 -55.76
CA MET A 1 37.18 -0.50 -54.85
C MET A 1 35.95 -0.29 -53.98
N VAL A 2 35.03 -1.21 -54.05
CA VAL A 2 33.62 -1.09 -53.71
C VAL A 2 33.43 -1.17 -52.18
N ALA A 3 32.88 -0.12 -51.60
CA ALA A 3 32.44 -0.11 -50.18
C ALA A 3 31.08 -0.79 -50.10
N ARG A 4 31.02 -1.94 -49.47
CA ARG A 4 29.77 -2.63 -49.13
C ARG A 4 29.05 -1.85 -48.01
N ARG A 5 27.88 -1.31 -48.33
CA ARG A 5 26.88 -0.86 -47.35
C ARG A 5 26.33 -2.09 -46.61
N VAL A 6 26.55 -2.12 -45.29
CA VAL A 6 25.82 -3.02 -44.40
C VAL A 6 24.44 -2.37 -44.18
N ILE A 7 23.40 -3.04 -44.67
CA ILE A 7 22.01 -2.68 -44.37
C ILE A 7 21.72 -3.22 -42.97
N VAL A 8 21.60 -2.33 -42.02
CA VAL A 8 21.05 -2.66 -40.70
C VAL A 8 19.55 -2.84 -40.89
N GLU A 9 19.07 -4.07 -40.75
CA GLU A 9 17.63 -4.35 -40.67
C GLU A 9 17.05 -3.56 -39.49
N LYS A 10 16.10 -2.69 -39.78
CA LYS A 10 15.31 -1.98 -38.82
C LYS A 10 14.51 -2.99 -38.00
N ASP A 11 14.61 -2.85 -36.70
CA ASP A 11 13.81 -3.53 -35.70
C ASP A 11 12.35 -3.66 -36.14
N ARG A 12 11.85 -4.88 -36.22
CA ARG A 12 10.41 -5.16 -36.26
C ARG A 12 9.82 -4.71 -34.91
N PRO A 13 8.78 -3.86 -34.90
CA PRO A 13 8.07 -3.60 -33.67
C PRO A 13 7.47 -4.92 -33.19
N LEU A 14 7.70 -5.23 -31.92
CA LEU A 14 7.00 -6.30 -31.19
C LEU A 14 5.51 -6.26 -31.55
N GLU A 15 5.00 -7.36 -32.11
CA GLU A 15 3.58 -7.54 -32.34
C GLU A 15 2.86 -7.22 -31.02
N ARG A 16 1.95 -6.26 -31.09
CA ARG A 16 1.13 -5.80 -29.98
C ARG A 16 0.46 -7.04 -29.38
N ALA A 17 0.85 -7.40 -28.15
CA ALA A 17 -0.04 -8.15 -27.30
C ALA A 17 -1.39 -7.44 -27.36
N SER A 18 -2.40 -8.09 -27.90
CA SER A 18 -3.77 -7.61 -27.92
C SER A 18 -4.11 -7.27 -26.48
N TYR A 19 -4.26 -5.98 -26.19
CA TYR A 19 -4.86 -5.55 -24.93
C TYR A 19 -6.18 -6.31 -24.83
N VAL A 20 -6.23 -7.28 -23.93
CA VAL A 20 -7.49 -7.88 -23.51
C VAL A 20 -8.34 -6.70 -23.10
N SER A 21 -9.44 -6.47 -23.80
CA SER A 21 -10.40 -5.44 -23.47
C SER A 21 -10.90 -5.79 -22.07
N SER A 22 -10.40 -5.08 -21.06
CA SER A 22 -10.86 -5.26 -19.69
C SER A 22 -12.36 -4.93 -19.71
N SER A 23 -13.20 -5.95 -19.58
CA SER A 23 -14.63 -5.77 -19.50
C SER A 23 -14.95 -5.04 -18.20
N TRP A 24 -15.39 -3.80 -18.30
CA TRP A 24 -15.87 -3.03 -17.15
C TRP A 24 -17.25 -3.52 -16.77
N GLY A 25 -17.39 -4.04 -15.55
CA GLY A 25 -18.69 -4.25 -14.94
C GLY A 25 -19.30 -2.91 -14.49
N VAL A 26 -20.61 -2.89 -14.26
CA VAL A 26 -21.31 -1.73 -13.68
C VAL A 26 -21.96 -2.20 -12.38
N TYR A 27 -21.82 -1.40 -11.31
CA TYR A 27 -22.55 -1.69 -10.08
C TYR A 27 -24.06 -1.53 -10.26
N ASP A 28 -24.83 -2.35 -9.57
CA ASP A 28 -26.28 -2.23 -9.54
C ASP A 28 -26.70 -0.89 -8.91
N ARG A 29 -27.77 -0.32 -9.45
CA ARG A 29 -28.36 0.91 -8.89
C ARG A 29 -29.11 0.59 -7.61
N LEU A 30 -29.09 1.51 -6.67
CA LEU A 30 -29.94 1.46 -5.49
C LEU A 30 -31.42 1.37 -5.90
N THR A 31 -32.18 0.53 -5.19
CA THR A 31 -33.63 0.43 -5.34
C THR A 31 -34.31 1.71 -4.83
N LYS A 32 -35.55 1.95 -5.28
CA LYS A 32 -36.33 3.10 -4.81
C LYS A 32 -36.51 3.11 -3.28
N ALA A 33 -36.66 1.94 -2.68
CA ALA A 33 -36.77 1.81 -1.22
C ALA A 33 -35.49 2.23 -0.50
N GLN A 34 -34.34 1.76 -0.97
CA GLN A 34 -33.03 2.16 -0.42
C GLN A 34 -32.77 3.66 -0.59
N ILE A 35 -33.10 4.23 -1.76
CA ILE A 35 -32.97 5.68 -2.00
C ILE A 35 -33.83 6.47 -1.00
N ALA A 36 -35.08 6.06 -0.78
CA ALA A 36 -35.96 6.74 0.19
C ALA A 36 -35.42 6.63 1.63
N GLU A 37 -34.91 5.47 2.02
CA GLU A 37 -34.29 5.26 3.34
C GLU A 37 -33.10 6.20 3.57
N TYR A 38 -32.16 6.26 2.61
CA TYR A 38 -30.97 7.11 2.73
C TYR A 38 -31.32 8.59 2.70
N GLN A 39 -32.28 9.00 1.86
CA GLN A 39 -32.76 10.39 1.85
C GLN A 39 -33.43 10.80 3.16
N GLN A 40 -34.23 9.94 3.78
CA GLN A 40 -34.81 10.17 5.11
C GLN A 40 -33.72 10.33 6.18
N ALA A 41 -32.60 9.62 6.01
CA ALA A 41 -31.44 9.74 6.83
C ALA A 41 -30.55 10.98 6.50
N GLY A 42 -30.93 11.81 5.53
CA GLY A 42 -30.18 13.00 5.11
C GLY A 42 -28.96 12.69 4.25
N ILE A 43 -28.87 11.50 3.65
CA ILE A 43 -27.77 11.10 2.78
C ILE A 43 -28.17 11.31 1.33
N GLU A 44 -27.40 12.10 0.59
CA GLU A 44 -27.66 12.33 -0.84
C GLU A 44 -27.44 11.06 -1.67
N TYR A 45 -28.22 10.91 -2.76
CA TYR A 45 -28.16 9.74 -3.64
C TYR A 45 -26.74 9.43 -4.14
N LEU A 46 -25.96 10.45 -4.50
CA LEU A 46 -24.58 10.25 -4.99
C LEU A 46 -23.73 9.56 -3.94
N HIS A 47 -23.72 10.06 -2.70
CA HIS A 47 -22.99 9.46 -1.60
C HIS A 47 -23.50 8.06 -1.27
N ALA A 48 -24.82 7.89 -1.19
CA ALA A 48 -25.45 6.60 -0.88
C ALA A 48 -25.04 5.52 -1.90
N GLN A 49 -25.10 5.82 -3.21
CA GLN A 49 -24.70 4.87 -4.25
C GLN A 49 -23.22 4.53 -4.16
N LEU A 50 -22.33 5.54 -4.03
CA LEU A 50 -20.90 5.34 -3.99
C LEU A 50 -20.45 4.56 -2.75
N LEU A 51 -21.02 4.85 -1.59
CA LEU A 51 -20.70 4.14 -0.34
C LEU A 51 -21.29 2.72 -0.33
N TYR A 52 -22.50 2.54 -0.87
CA TYR A 52 -23.10 1.22 -1.02
C TYR A 52 -22.24 0.29 -1.88
N ASN A 53 -21.67 0.81 -2.97
CA ASN A 53 -20.76 0.07 -3.85
C ASN A 53 -19.48 -0.39 -3.11
N ARG A 54 -19.09 0.31 -2.05
CA ARG A 54 -17.93 0.00 -1.18
C ARG A 54 -18.30 -0.87 0.02
N GLY A 55 -19.52 -1.41 0.05
CA GLY A 55 -19.99 -2.26 1.14
C GLY A 55 -20.49 -1.51 2.39
N ILE A 56 -20.46 -0.18 2.40
CA ILE A 56 -21.00 0.64 3.49
C ILE A 56 -22.50 0.82 3.26
N LYS A 57 -23.32 0.01 3.93
CA LYS A 57 -24.74 -0.13 3.58
C LYS A 57 -25.72 0.52 4.55
N THR A 58 -25.31 0.80 5.79
CA THR A 58 -26.21 1.39 6.78
C THR A 58 -26.10 2.91 6.81
N PRO A 59 -27.22 3.65 7.02
CA PRO A 59 -27.16 5.11 7.13
C PRO A 59 -26.21 5.63 8.21
N ALA A 60 -26.10 4.92 9.33
CA ALA A 60 -25.17 5.27 10.41
C ALA A 60 -23.70 5.17 9.94
N ALA A 61 -23.31 4.04 9.35
CA ALA A 61 -21.95 3.84 8.83
C ALA A 61 -21.60 4.83 7.71
N MET A 62 -22.56 5.17 6.83
CA MET A 62 -22.37 6.19 5.79
C MET A 62 -22.09 7.57 6.39
N ARG A 63 -22.81 7.96 7.46
CA ARG A 63 -22.55 9.23 8.15
C ARG A 63 -21.19 9.23 8.81
N THR A 64 -20.85 8.19 9.58
CA THR A 64 -19.53 8.06 10.22
C THR A 64 -18.40 8.19 9.19
N PHE A 65 -18.55 7.54 8.02
CA PHE A 65 -17.57 7.63 6.94
C PHE A 65 -17.44 9.05 6.38
N LEU A 66 -18.57 9.73 6.11
CA LEU A 66 -18.58 11.09 5.56
C LEU A 66 -18.09 12.14 6.57
N ASP A 67 -18.46 11.99 7.83
CA ASP A 67 -18.09 12.92 8.90
C ASP A 67 -16.61 12.76 9.29
N ALA A 68 -16.14 11.52 9.40
CA ALA A 68 -14.76 11.14 9.76
C ALA A 68 -14.23 11.93 10.96
N ARG A 69 -14.93 11.86 12.08
CA ARG A 69 -14.62 12.64 13.29
C ARG A 69 -13.79 11.82 14.26
N TYR A 70 -12.85 12.47 14.95
CA TYR A 70 -11.98 11.84 15.95
C TYR A 70 -12.76 11.19 17.10
N ASP A 71 -13.85 11.83 17.57
CA ASP A 71 -14.69 11.32 18.65
C ASP A 71 -15.56 10.11 18.26
N GLN A 72 -15.50 9.67 17.02
CA GLN A 72 -16.21 8.50 16.50
C GLN A 72 -15.29 7.27 16.34
N ILE A 73 -13.97 7.41 16.49
CA ILE A 73 -13.07 6.26 16.47
C ILE A 73 -13.24 5.42 17.74
N PRO A 74 -13.06 4.09 17.65
CA PRO A 74 -13.18 3.22 18.82
C PRO A 74 -12.21 3.58 19.94
N ASP A 75 -12.61 3.33 21.18
CA ASP A 75 -11.76 3.55 22.35
C ASP A 75 -10.51 2.64 22.29
N PRO A 76 -9.27 3.15 22.57
CA PRO A 76 -8.07 2.33 22.57
C PRO A 76 -8.15 1.16 23.57
N PHE A 77 -8.87 1.30 24.68
CA PHE A 77 -9.03 0.23 25.67
C PHE A 77 -9.98 -0.91 25.23
N ALA A 78 -10.60 -0.79 24.05
CA ALA A 78 -11.29 -1.92 23.42
C ALA A 78 -10.31 -2.91 22.76
N LEU A 79 -9.04 -2.52 22.54
CA LEU A 79 -7.98 -3.44 22.14
C LEU A 79 -7.52 -4.27 23.35
N ILE A 80 -7.42 -5.56 23.17
CA ILE A 80 -6.99 -6.46 24.21
C ILE A 80 -5.56 -6.14 24.66
N ASP A 81 -5.26 -6.34 25.94
CA ASP A 81 -3.98 -6.07 26.60
C ASP A 81 -3.58 -4.57 26.63
N MET A 82 -4.44 -3.63 26.21
CA MET A 82 -4.11 -2.19 26.25
C MET A 82 -3.86 -1.70 27.70
N ASP A 83 -4.65 -2.15 28.65
CA ASP A 83 -4.46 -1.80 30.07
C ASP A 83 -3.11 -2.30 30.59
N GLN A 84 -2.74 -3.54 30.30
CA GLN A 84 -1.47 -4.15 30.72
C GLN A 84 -0.27 -3.43 30.07
N ALA A 85 -0.39 -3.10 28.79
CA ALA A 85 0.63 -2.32 28.07
C ALA A 85 0.80 -0.94 28.70
N LEU A 86 -0.31 -0.24 28.99
CA LEU A 86 -0.29 1.06 29.64
C LEU A 86 0.39 1.02 31.01
N GLU A 87 -0.01 0.08 31.87
CA GLU A 87 0.58 -0.09 33.20
C GLU A 87 2.08 -0.36 33.13
N ARG A 88 2.51 -1.26 32.24
CA ARG A 88 3.93 -1.60 32.07
C ARG A 88 4.75 -0.43 31.56
N VAL A 89 4.24 0.35 30.58
CA VAL A 89 4.92 1.54 30.09
C VAL A 89 4.98 2.62 31.18
N GLN A 90 3.90 2.85 31.94
CA GLN A 90 3.91 3.81 33.05
C GLN A 90 4.92 3.41 34.14
N GLN A 91 5.04 2.12 34.45
CA GLN A 91 6.07 1.62 35.37
C GLN A 91 7.47 1.95 34.83
N ALA A 92 7.76 1.66 33.56
CA ALA A 92 9.05 1.95 32.96
C ALA A 92 9.37 3.44 32.98
N LEU A 93 8.40 4.29 32.63
CA LEU A 93 8.58 5.75 32.65
C LEU A 93 8.83 6.29 34.06
N SER A 94 8.11 5.80 35.08
CA SER A 94 8.26 6.23 36.47
C SER A 94 9.57 5.73 37.11
N SER A 95 10.04 4.57 36.71
CA SER A 95 11.29 3.95 37.21
C SER A 95 12.52 4.32 36.39
N HIS A 96 12.38 5.18 35.37
CA HIS A 96 13.44 5.58 34.44
C HIS A 96 14.13 4.38 33.76
N GLU A 97 13.36 3.36 33.45
CA GLU A 97 13.87 2.17 32.74
C GLU A 97 14.31 2.51 31.31
N HIS A 98 15.22 1.70 30.78
CA HIS A 98 15.66 1.84 29.39
C HIS A 98 14.64 1.20 28.46
N ILE A 99 13.88 2.02 27.74
CA ILE A 99 12.89 1.58 26.75
C ILE A 99 13.53 1.60 25.36
N THR A 100 13.38 0.52 24.60
CA THR A 100 13.71 0.48 23.17
C THR A 100 12.45 0.26 22.34
N VAL A 101 12.15 1.18 21.41
CA VAL A 101 11.13 1.00 20.37
C VAL A 101 11.74 0.22 19.23
N TYR A 102 11.21 -0.97 18.97
CA TYR A 102 11.69 -1.90 17.94
C TYR A 102 10.72 -1.88 16.75
N GLY A 103 11.10 -1.28 15.61
CA GLY A 103 10.26 -1.13 14.44
C GLY A 103 10.60 -2.08 13.30
N ASP A 104 9.71 -2.17 12.28
CA ASP A 104 10.04 -2.76 11.00
C ASP A 104 10.69 -1.71 10.06
N PHE A 105 11.28 -2.15 8.95
CA PHE A 105 12.10 -1.34 8.04
C PHE A 105 11.34 -0.62 6.93
N ASP A 106 10.05 -0.86 6.77
CA ASP A 106 9.22 -0.20 5.76
C ASP A 106 8.54 1.08 6.29
N ALA A 107 7.72 1.72 5.44
CA ALA A 107 7.12 3.01 5.82
C ALA A 107 6.18 2.89 7.01
N ASP A 108 5.46 1.77 7.17
CA ASP A 108 4.57 1.58 8.31
C ASP A 108 5.38 1.37 9.59
N GLY A 109 6.35 0.44 9.59
CA GLY A 109 7.21 0.19 10.74
C GLY A 109 8.02 1.42 11.15
N VAL A 110 8.60 2.15 10.19
CA VAL A 110 9.37 3.38 10.48
C VAL A 110 8.49 4.49 11.05
N THR A 111 7.30 4.72 10.49
CA THR A 111 6.38 5.75 11.01
C THR A 111 5.79 5.36 12.36
N SER A 112 5.51 4.08 12.57
CA SER A 112 5.08 3.52 13.86
C SER A 112 6.11 3.73 14.96
N ALA A 113 7.37 3.37 14.66
CA ALA A 113 8.47 3.56 15.59
C ALA A 113 8.73 5.05 15.89
N ALA A 114 8.70 5.90 14.86
CA ALA A 114 8.87 7.34 15.04
C ALA A 114 7.73 7.96 15.86
N LEU A 115 6.48 7.56 15.59
CA LEU A 115 5.28 8.00 16.33
C LEU A 115 5.41 7.65 17.82
N LEU A 116 5.66 6.38 18.12
CA LEU A 116 5.74 5.92 19.50
C LEU A 116 6.94 6.53 20.24
N THR A 117 8.09 6.66 19.57
CA THR A 117 9.27 7.33 20.13
C THR A 117 8.98 8.80 20.47
N ARG A 118 8.27 9.52 19.60
CA ARG A 118 7.86 10.91 19.87
C ARG A 118 6.87 10.99 21.03
N ALA A 119 5.89 10.08 21.10
CA ALA A 119 4.95 10.00 22.21
C ALA A 119 5.67 9.74 23.55
N LEU A 120 6.55 8.75 23.60
CA LEU A 120 7.32 8.43 24.81
C LEU A 120 8.28 9.56 25.19
N ARG A 121 8.94 10.19 24.22
CA ARG A 121 9.83 11.36 24.47
C ARG A 121 9.08 12.51 25.11
N ALA A 122 7.84 12.76 24.74
CA ALA A 122 6.99 13.80 25.32
C ALA A 122 6.56 13.50 26.77
N LEU A 123 6.54 12.23 27.18
CA LEU A 123 6.02 11.78 28.47
C LEU A 123 7.13 11.37 29.47
N LYS A 124 8.31 10.97 28.98
CA LYS A 124 9.41 10.50 29.82
C LYS A 124 10.09 11.63 30.59
N HIS A 125 10.76 11.28 31.68
CA HIS A 125 11.72 12.19 32.33
C HIS A 125 12.90 12.46 31.36
N PRO A 126 13.47 13.69 31.33
CA PRO A 126 14.57 14.01 30.41
C PRO A 126 15.74 13.02 30.47
N ASP A 127 16.13 12.57 31.66
CA ASP A 127 17.25 11.65 31.89
C ASP A 127 16.93 10.16 31.66
N ALA A 128 15.63 9.79 31.48
CA ALA A 128 15.28 8.40 31.21
C ALA A 128 15.73 7.98 29.81
N PRO A 129 16.47 6.85 29.67
CA PRO A 129 16.97 6.41 28.38
C PRO A 129 15.83 5.91 27.49
N LEU A 130 15.87 6.33 26.24
CA LEU A 130 14.91 5.91 25.21
C LEU A 130 15.67 5.73 23.89
N ASP A 131 15.70 4.51 23.41
CA ASP A 131 16.34 4.12 22.17
C ASP A 131 15.35 3.62 21.14
N HIS A 132 15.86 3.38 19.94
CA HIS A 132 15.16 2.68 18.87
C HIS A 132 16.05 1.59 18.26
N PHE A 133 15.40 0.62 17.65
CA PHE A 133 16.05 -0.37 16.82
C PHE A 133 15.17 -0.66 15.60
N ILE A 134 15.74 -0.52 14.41
CA ILE A 134 15.07 -0.90 13.15
C ILE A 134 16.03 -1.86 12.43
N PRO A 135 15.61 -3.11 12.17
CA PRO A 135 16.46 -4.08 11.50
C PRO A 135 16.82 -3.61 10.08
N SER A 136 18.00 -3.96 9.63
CA SER A 136 18.41 -3.72 8.24
C SER A 136 17.70 -4.70 7.32
N ARG A 137 16.95 -4.20 6.35
CA ARG A 137 16.30 -5.03 5.34
C ARG A 137 17.28 -5.92 4.56
N LEU A 138 18.52 -5.46 4.42
CA LEU A 138 19.54 -6.15 3.61
C LEU A 138 20.31 -7.21 4.41
N HIS A 139 20.44 -7.03 5.72
CA HIS A 139 21.34 -7.82 6.56
C HIS A 139 20.64 -8.57 7.69
N ASP A 140 19.53 -8.04 8.20
CA ASP A 140 18.84 -8.61 9.34
C ASP A 140 17.59 -9.41 8.89
N ILE A 141 17.02 -10.16 9.82
CA ILE A 141 15.72 -10.84 9.64
C ILE A 141 14.61 -9.83 9.94
N ARG A 142 13.49 -9.94 9.24
CA ARG A 142 12.29 -9.15 9.54
C ARG A 142 11.73 -9.56 10.91
N GLY A 143 11.23 -8.61 11.69
CA GLY A 143 10.72 -8.82 13.03
C GLY A 143 11.83 -8.86 14.10
N LEU A 144 11.49 -9.36 15.28
CA LEU A 144 12.47 -9.56 16.34
C LEU A 144 13.52 -10.60 15.92
N SER A 145 14.77 -10.38 16.33
CA SER A 145 15.84 -11.35 16.15
C SER A 145 16.69 -11.44 17.42
N LYS A 146 17.27 -12.60 17.70
CA LYS A 146 18.14 -12.80 18.86
C LYS A 146 19.34 -11.85 18.81
N GLU A 147 19.92 -11.66 17.63
CA GLU A 147 21.03 -10.74 17.40
C GLU A 147 20.63 -9.27 17.65
N GLY A 148 19.41 -8.89 17.25
CA GLY A 148 18.84 -7.58 17.54
C GLY A 148 18.62 -7.37 19.03
N ILE A 149 18.05 -8.37 19.71
CA ILE A 149 17.83 -8.36 21.16
C ILE A 149 19.17 -8.25 21.91
N ASP A 150 20.20 -8.99 21.52
CA ASP A 150 21.54 -8.90 22.12
C ASP A 150 22.14 -7.49 21.97
N ARG A 151 22.02 -6.89 20.78
CA ARG A 151 22.53 -5.51 20.52
C ARG A 151 21.88 -4.48 21.44
N ILE A 152 20.56 -4.58 21.69
CA ILE A 152 19.86 -3.62 22.56
C ILE A 152 20.07 -3.94 24.05
N LYS A 153 20.24 -5.22 24.42
CA LYS A 153 20.57 -5.63 25.78
C LYS A 153 21.88 -5.00 26.27
N VAL A 154 22.90 -4.98 25.41
CA VAL A 154 24.20 -4.35 25.74
C VAL A 154 24.03 -2.85 26.04
N ARG A 155 23.03 -2.18 25.48
CA ARG A 155 22.71 -0.78 25.77
C ARG A 155 21.98 -0.58 27.10
N GLY A 156 21.51 -1.66 27.74
CA GLY A 156 20.82 -1.64 29.02
C GLY A 156 19.28 -1.72 28.92
N THR A 157 18.74 -2.04 27.75
CA THR A 157 17.29 -2.16 27.55
C THR A 157 16.67 -3.16 28.51
N THR A 158 15.57 -2.75 29.16
CA THR A 158 14.74 -3.58 30.04
C THR A 158 13.32 -3.78 29.53
N LEU A 159 12.85 -2.88 28.63
CA LEU A 159 11.56 -2.96 27.97
C LEU A 159 11.71 -2.73 26.47
N ILE A 160 11.26 -3.71 25.69
CA ILE A 160 11.06 -3.57 24.24
C ILE A 160 9.59 -3.27 23.98
N ILE A 161 9.31 -2.28 23.12
CA ILE A 161 7.96 -2.09 22.55
C ILE A 161 8.11 -2.27 21.04
N THR A 162 7.56 -3.36 20.49
CA THR A 162 7.60 -3.57 19.05
C THR A 162 6.55 -2.74 18.35
N THR A 163 6.82 -2.35 17.13
CA THR A 163 5.87 -1.62 16.26
C THR A 163 5.88 -2.25 14.87
N ASP A 164 4.70 -2.67 14.40
CA ASP A 164 4.52 -3.30 13.09
C ASP A 164 5.26 -4.65 12.93
N CYS A 165 5.53 -5.32 14.04
CA CYS A 165 6.17 -6.64 14.09
C CYS A 165 5.98 -7.28 15.48
N GLY A 166 6.39 -8.54 15.61
CA GLY A 166 6.44 -9.24 16.89
C GLY A 166 5.39 -10.34 17.04
N SER A 167 4.27 -10.28 16.33
CA SER A 167 3.19 -11.24 16.49
C SER A 167 3.57 -12.69 16.20
N SER A 168 4.56 -12.91 15.36
CA SER A 168 5.03 -14.25 14.97
C SER A 168 6.33 -14.68 15.67
N ASP A 169 6.94 -13.81 16.47
CA ASP A 169 8.30 -13.95 16.98
C ASP A 169 8.34 -14.63 18.38
N VAL A 170 7.70 -15.82 18.46
CA VAL A 170 7.49 -16.57 19.73
C VAL A 170 8.82 -16.88 20.43
N ALA A 171 9.79 -17.41 19.68
CA ALA A 171 11.08 -17.82 20.25
C ALA A 171 11.94 -16.62 20.64
N GLU A 172 11.81 -15.51 19.95
CA GLU A 172 12.53 -14.27 20.20
C GLU A 172 12.00 -13.55 21.45
N VAL A 173 10.68 -13.55 21.64
CA VAL A 173 10.05 -13.01 22.85
C VAL A 173 10.42 -13.86 24.07
N GLU A 174 10.42 -15.19 23.97
CA GLU A 174 10.90 -16.07 25.03
C GLU A 174 12.39 -15.79 25.35
N TYR A 175 13.20 -15.64 24.31
CA TYR A 175 14.63 -15.32 24.47
C TYR A 175 14.84 -13.99 25.19
N ALA A 176 14.10 -12.93 24.83
CA ALA A 176 14.15 -11.65 25.53
C ALA A 176 13.84 -11.81 27.02
N GLY A 177 12.84 -12.60 27.38
CA GLY A 177 12.49 -12.93 28.76
C GLY A 177 13.62 -13.60 29.53
N THR A 178 14.40 -14.51 28.89
CA THR A 178 15.59 -15.13 29.54
C THR A 178 16.68 -14.13 29.87
N LEU A 179 16.72 -13.00 29.17
CA LEU A 179 17.66 -11.90 29.41
C LEU A 179 17.10 -10.83 30.37
N GLY A 180 15.89 -11.03 30.92
CA GLY A 180 15.23 -10.07 31.80
C GLY A 180 14.78 -8.81 31.04
N ILE A 181 14.32 -8.97 29.80
CA ILE A 181 13.74 -7.89 29.00
C ILE A 181 12.25 -8.22 28.81
N ASP A 182 11.39 -7.31 29.24
CA ASP A 182 9.97 -7.39 28.95
C ASP A 182 9.68 -6.93 27.51
N VAL A 183 8.63 -7.53 26.91
CA VAL A 183 8.22 -7.21 25.54
C VAL A 183 6.73 -6.82 25.54
N ILE A 184 6.44 -5.65 24.95
CA ILE A 184 5.09 -5.25 24.54
C ILE A 184 5.05 -5.34 23.02
N ILE A 185 4.07 -6.04 22.48
CA ILE A 185 3.87 -6.17 21.03
C ILE A 185 2.76 -5.21 20.59
N THR A 186 3.04 -4.33 19.60
CA THR A 186 2.02 -3.61 18.84
C THR A 186 2.15 -3.97 17.37
N ASP A 187 1.19 -4.74 16.84
CA ASP A 187 1.30 -5.34 15.52
C ASP A 187 -0.08 -5.56 14.89
N HIS A 188 -0.13 -5.66 13.56
CA HIS A 188 -1.34 -5.91 12.79
C HIS A 188 -1.24 -7.15 11.89
N HIS A 189 -0.12 -7.85 11.92
CA HIS A 189 0.05 -9.10 11.18
C HIS A 189 -0.76 -10.23 11.83
N HIS A 190 -1.19 -11.20 11.01
CA HIS A 190 -1.90 -12.36 11.51
C HIS A 190 -1.01 -13.18 12.45
N PRO A 191 -1.40 -13.36 13.71
CA PRO A 191 -0.61 -14.12 14.67
C PRO A 191 -0.67 -15.63 14.38
N PRO A 192 0.35 -16.41 14.80
CA PRO A 192 0.32 -17.86 14.76
C PRO A 192 -0.66 -18.43 15.79
N ALA A 193 -0.94 -19.76 15.69
CA ALA A 193 -1.80 -20.44 16.65
C ALA A 193 -1.26 -20.38 18.10
N GLN A 194 0.07 -20.43 18.27
CA GLN A 194 0.73 -20.20 19.55
C GLN A 194 1.21 -18.75 19.61
N LEU A 195 0.60 -17.94 20.48
CA LEU A 195 0.96 -16.55 20.67
C LEU A 195 2.27 -16.40 21.44
N PRO A 196 3.10 -15.34 21.13
CA PRO A 196 4.23 -14.97 21.96
C PRO A 196 3.83 -14.68 23.40
N GLN A 197 4.64 -15.09 24.36
CA GLN A 197 4.43 -14.83 25.80
C GLN A 197 4.98 -13.45 26.18
N ALA A 198 4.50 -12.42 25.50
CA ALA A 198 4.80 -11.03 25.80
C ALA A 198 4.04 -10.55 27.06
N CYS A 199 4.51 -9.50 27.73
CA CYS A 199 3.79 -8.92 28.86
C CYS A 199 2.48 -8.23 28.42
N ALA A 200 2.39 -7.80 27.16
CA ALA A 200 1.15 -7.37 26.50
C ALA A 200 1.29 -7.55 24.98
N MET A 201 0.19 -7.92 24.31
CA MET A 201 0.15 -8.06 22.85
C MET A 201 -1.10 -7.36 22.31
N ILE A 202 -0.90 -6.16 21.79
CA ILE A 202 -1.95 -5.36 21.17
C ILE A 202 -1.99 -5.68 19.67
N ASN A 203 -2.91 -6.57 19.29
CA ASN A 203 -3.13 -6.96 17.90
C ASN A 203 -4.61 -7.27 17.66
N PRO A 204 -5.30 -6.56 16.76
CA PRO A 204 -6.73 -6.77 16.50
C PRO A 204 -7.05 -8.11 15.82
N TRP A 205 -6.06 -8.83 15.29
CA TRP A 205 -6.22 -10.16 14.68
C TRP A 205 -6.08 -11.32 15.67
N ARG A 206 -5.81 -11.04 16.93
CA ARG A 206 -5.83 -12.08 17.95
C ARG A 206 -7.21 -12.74 18.00
N PRO A 207 -7.30 -14.09 18.16
CA PRO A 207 -8.58 -14.79 18.19
C PRO A 207 -9.54 -14.33 19.30
N ASP A 208 -8.99 -13.85 20.42
CA ASP A 208 -9.72 -13.36 21.59
C ASP A 208 -10.02 -11.85 21.54
N CYS A 209 -9.56 -11.13 20.52
CA CYS A 209 -9.78 -9.69 20.38
C CYS A 209 -11.15 -9.39 19.75
N THR A 210 -11.92 -8.53 20.40
CA THR A 210 -13.25 -8.09 19.94
C THR A 210 -13.25 -6.66 19.38
N TYR A 211 -12.07 -6.09 19.12
CA TYR A 211 -11.96 -4.76 18.55
C TYR A 211 -12.69 -4.67 17.20
N PRO A 212 -13.53 -3.66 16.98
CA PRO A 212 -14.39 -3.63 15.80
C PRO A 212 -13.65 -3.38 14.49
N GLU A 213 -12.47 -2.75 14.54
CA GLU A 213 -11.70 -2.29 13.38
C GLU A 213 -10.39 -3.10 13.22
N ARG A 214 -10.50 -4.28 12.61
CA ARG A 214 -9.37 -5.23 12.51
C ARG A 214 -8.30 -4.81 11.50
N TYR A 215 -8.58 -3.88 10.62
CA TYR A 215 -7.70 -3.51 9.51
C TYR A 215 -6.76 -2.32 9.81
N LEU A 216 -6.60 -1.94 11.07
CA LEU A 216 -5.59 -0.94 11.44
C LEU A 216 -4.21 -1.42 11.00
N CYS A 217 -3.42 -0.52 10.39
CA CYS A 217 -2.00 -0.77 10.10
C CYS A 217 -1.15 -0.63 11.37
N GLY A 218 0.10 -1.05 11.33
CA GLY A 218 1.00 -0.99 12.48
C GLY A 218 1.06 0.39 13.12
N VAL A 219 1.14 1.46 12.31
CA VAL A 219 1.10 2.85 12.80
C VAL A 219 -0.21 3.21 13.48
N GLY A 220 -1.33 2.64 13.05
CA GLY A 220 -2.63 2.82 13.70
C GLY A 220 -2.64 2.17 15.08
N ILE A 221 -2.07 0.98 15.23
CA ILE A 221 -1.94 0.29 16.53
C ILE A 221 -0.99 1.08 17.47
N ALA A 222 0.17 1.52 16.96
CA ALA A 222 1.08 2.36 17.73
C ALA A 222 0.40 3.68 18.17
N PHE A 223 -0.45 4.27 17.32
CA PHE A 223 -1.24 5.44 17.64
C PHE A 223 -2.24 5.16 18.76
N LYS A 224 -2.90 3.99 18.79
CA LYS A 224 -3.83 3.62 19.87
C LYS A 224 -3.11 3.51 21.22
N LEU A 225 -1.89 2.96 21.25
CA LEU A 225 -1.08 2.94 22.48
C LEU A 225 -0.69 4.36 22.89
N ALA A 226 -0.25 5.21 21.95
CA ALA A 226 0.05 6.61 22.23
C ALA A 226 -1.20 7.35 22.74
N GLN A 227 -2.38 7.11 22.18
CA GLN A 227 -3.65 7.69 22.63
C GLN A 227 -3.96 7.31 24.08
N ALA A 228 -3.80 6.03 24.45
CA ALA A 228 -3.97 5.56 25.82
C ALA A 228 -2.98 6.23 26.78
N LEU A 229 -1.70 6.32 26.39
CA LEU A 229 -0.66 6.98 27.18
C LEU A 229 -0.97 8.46 27.40
N PHE A 230 -1.21 9.25 26.36
CA PHE A 230 -1.51 10.67 26.49
C PHE A 230 -2.77 10.91 27.32
N ARG A 231 -3.81 10.07 27.17
CA ARG A 231 -5.03 10.15 28.00
C ARG A 231 -4.72 9.93 29.49
N ALA A 232 -3.91 8.93 29.82
CA ALA A 232 -3.53 8.63 31.20
C ALA A 232 -2.74 9.77 31.87
N TYR A 233 -2.02 10.57 31.08
CA TYR A 233 -1.29 11.74 31.56
C TYR A 233 -2.10 13.05 31.45
N GLY A 234 -3.39 13.02 31.05
CA GLY A 234 -4.25 14.21 30.91
C GLY A 234 -3.86 15.12 29.72
N ARG A 235 -3.12 14.59 28.73
CA ARG A 235 -2.56 15.30 27.56
C ARG A 235 -3.15 14.82 26.24
N GLU A 236 -4.36 14.29 26.22
CA GLU A 236 -4.98 13.59 25.08
C GLU A 236 -4.96 14.43 23.78
N GLN A 237 -5.08 15.76 23.87
CA GLN A 237 -5.08 16.61 22.68
C GLN A 237 -3.76 16.61 21.91
N GLU A 238 -2.65 16.32 22.58
CA GLU A 238 -1.34 16.33 21.95
C GLU A 238 -1.11 15.14 20.99
N VAL A 239 -1.85 14.05 21.17
CA VAL A 239 -1.75 12.89 20.26
C VAL A 239 -2.15 13.25 18.82
N HIS A 240 -2.96 14.29 18.62
CA HIS A 240 -3.35 14.74 17.28
C HIS A 240 -2.17 15.22 16.44
N GLU A 241 -1.09 15.69 17.05
CA GLU A 241 0.13 16.10 16.34
C GLU A 241 0.83 14.91 15.65
N LEU A 242 0.52 13.68 16.07
CA LEU A 242 1.09 12.44 15.51
C LEU A 242 0.29 11.86 14.34
N LEU A 243 -0.88 12.42 14.03
CA LEU A 243 -1.77 11.91 12.97
C LEU A 243 -1.14 12.03 11.57
N ASP A 244 -0.22 12.96 11.36
CA ASP A 244 0.53 13.07 10.09
C ASP A 244 1.34 11.80 9.80
N LEU A 245 1.98 11.20 10.81
CA LEU A 245 2.70 9.93 10.71
C LEU A 245 1.73 8.76 10.45
N VAL A 246 0.55 8.77 11.11
CA VAL A 246 -0.49 7.75 10.88
C VAL A 246 -0.94 7.73 9.43
N ALA A 247 -1.15 8.91 8.81
CA ALA A 247 -1.53 8.97 7.40
C ALA A 247 -0.43 8.41 6.49
N ILE A 248 0.84 8.69 6.79
CA ILE A 248 1.96 8.24 5.97
C ILE A 248 2.13 6.72 6.06
N GLY A 249 2.13 6.14 7.27
CA GLY A 249 2.29 4.70 7.46
C GLY A 249 1.13 3.92 6.87
N THR A 250 -0.12 4.29 7.19
CA THR A 250 -1.31 3.60 6.67
C THR A 250 -1.39 3.60 5.14
N ILE A 251 -1.05 4.73 4.49
CA ILE A 251 -1.01 4.79 3.02
C ILE A 251 0.21 4.02 2.49
N GLY A 252 1.34 4.07 3.19
CA GLY A 252 2.58 3.38 2.83
C GLY A 252 2.45 1.86 2.83
N ASP A 253 1.67 1.31 3.76
CA ASP A 253 1.33 -0.11 3.88
C ASP A 253 0.21 -0.56 2.93
N VAL A 254 -0.38 0.37 2.18
CA VAL A 254 -1.57 0.10 1.34
C VAL A 254 -2.76 -0.39 2.18
N GLY A 255 -2.87 0.09 3.42
CA GLY A 255 -3.92 -0.27 4.36
C GLY A 255 -5.32 -0.02 3.81
N GLN A 256 -6.30 -0.83 4.25
CA GLN A 256 -7.69 -0.65 3.82
C GLN A 256 -8.23 0.72 4.22
N MET A 257 -8.65 1.52 3.24
CA MET A 257 -9.12 2.89 3.44
C MET A 257 -10.61 2.94 3.79
N LEU A 258 -10.99 2.13 4.78
CA LEU A 258 -12.34 1.99 5.33
C LEU A 258 -12.29 2.11 6.86
N GLY A 259 -13.44 2.26 7.50
CA GLY A 259 -13.58 2.30 8.94
C GLY A 259 -12.66 3.32 9.62
N GLU A 260 -11.95 2.89 10.65
CA GLU A 260 -11.05 3.75 11.42
C GLU A 260 -9.85 4.26 10.62
N ASN A 261 -9.26 3.43 9.74
CA ASN A 261 -8.17 3.86 8.88
C ASN A 261 -8.56 5.07 8.01
N HIS A 262 -9.77 5.05 7.40
CA HIS A 262 -10.25 6.18 6.62
C HIS A 262 -10.33 7.46 7.46
N THR A 263 -10.87 7.35 8.68
CA THR A 263 -10.99 8.49 9.60
C THR A 263 -9.62 9.01 10.01
N LEU A 264 -8.72 8.13 10.45
CA LEU A 264 -7.37 8.50 10.89
C LEU A 264 -6.55 9.12 9.76
N VAL A 265 -6.59 8.53 8.55
CA VAL A 265 -5.87 9.06 7.39
C VAL A 265 -6.44 10.40 6.94
N ARG A 266 -7.76 10.59 6.98
CA ARG A 266 -8.38 11.88 6.64
C ARG A 266 -7.94 12.98 7.61
N LEU A 267 -7.97 12.71 8.91
CA LEU A 267 -7.48 13.62 9.93
C LEU A 267 -5.96 13.82 9.83
N GLY A 268 -5.22 12.74 9.55
CA GLY A 268 -3.78 12.79 9.36
C GLY A 268 -3.35 13.59 8.14
N LEU A 269 -4.09 13.55 7.03
CA LEU A 269 -3.86 14.44 5.88
C LEU A 269 -4.12 15.92 6.24
N GLN A 270 -5.11 16.21 7.07
CA GLN A 270 -5.31 17.57 7.57
C GLN A 270 -4.12 18.02 8.43
N GLN A 271 -3.65 17.15 9.33
CA GLN A 271 -2.46 17.40 10.16
C GLN A 271 -1.20 17.55 9.32
N LEU A 272 -0.98 16.68 8.32
CA LEU A 272 0.18 16.73 7.42
C LEU A 272 0.24 18.06 6.63
N ASN A 273 -0.91 18.61 6.26
CA ASN A 273 -1.01 19.89 5.57
C ASN A 273 -0.64 21.11 6.44
N GLN A 274 -0.54 20.92 7.75
CA GLN A 274 -0.11 21.93 8.74
C GLN A 274 0.95 21.37 9.69
N THR A 275 1.68 20.33 9.25
CA THR A 275 2.64 19.60 10.09
C THR A 275 3.69 20.53 10.69
N LYS A 276 4.02 20.30 11.95
CA LYS A 276 5.12 20.94 12.66
C LYS A 276 6.37 20.05 12.72
N ASN A 277 6.30 18.83 12.18
CA ASN A 277 7.42 17.91 12.12
C ASN A 277 8.48 18.46 11.16
N SER A 278 9.67 18.81 11.68
CA SER A 278 10.77 19.39 10.92
C SER A 278 11.18 18.50 9.73
N GLY A 279 11.24 17.17 9.95
CA GLY A 279 11.57 16.20 8.92
C GLY A 279 10.55 16.15 7.78
N LEU A 280 9.25 16.14 8.11
CA LEU A 280 8.19 16.17 7.10
C LEU A 280 8.19 17.47 6.32
N GLN A 281 8.40 18.62 6.98
CA GLN A 281 8.53 19.91 6.31
C GLN A 281 9.71 19.92 5.34
N ALA A 282 10.88 19.41 5.76
CA ALA A 282 12.05 19.30 4.92
C ALA A 282 11.80 18.40 3.70
N LEU A 283 11.16 17.24 3.89
CA LEU A 283 10.85 16.30 2.81
C LEU A 283 9.84 16.88 1.81
N ILE A 284 8.79 17.57 2.28
CA ILE A 284 7.82 18.28 1.45
C ILE A 284 8.51 19.35 0.60
N ASN A 285 9.42 20.12 1.20
CA ASN A 285 10.16 21.19 0.51
C ASN A 285 11.09 20.63 -0.58
N ILE A 286 11.89 19.60 -0.28
CA ILE A 286 12.82 18.98 -1.23
C ILE A 286 12.05 18.38 -2.42
N THR A 287 10.91 17.77 -2.16
CA THR A 287 10.07 17.16 -3.20
C THR A 287 9.24 18.18 -3.98
N ARG A 288 9.29 19.45 -3.61
CA ARG A 288 8.53 20.55 -4.22
C ARG A 288 7.01 20.33 -4.20
N LEU A 289 6.52 19.58 -3.23
CA LEU A 289 5.10 19.43 -3.00
C LEU A 289 4.52 20.75 -2.47
N GLN A 290 3.27 21.01 -2.79
CA GLN A 290 2.60 22.21 -2.32
C GLN A 290 2.08 22.02 -0.91
N SER A 291 2.78 22.58 0.08
CA SER A 291 2.32 22.58 1.47
C SER A 291 0.91 23.14 1.58
N GLY A 292 0.08 22.54 2.44
CA GLY A 292 -1.32 22.91 2.61
C GLY A 292 -2.30 22.33 1.58
N LYS A 293 -1.80 21.56 0.58
CA LYS A 293 -2.63 20.93 -0.46
C LYS A 293 -2.27 19.47 -0.74
N LEU A 294 -1.59 18.84 0.18
CA LEU A 294 -1.20 17.43 0.08
C LEU A 294 -2.43 16.51 0.13
N ARG A 295 -2.37 15.44 -0.65
CA ARG A 295 -3.39 14.41 -0.75
C ARG A 295 -2.77 13.04 -0.56
N GLU A 296 -3.60 12.01 -0.46
CA GLU A 296 -3.20 10.60 -0.36
C GLU A 296 -2.21 10.18 -1.46
N ARG A 297 -2.40 10.66 -2.69
CA ARG A 297 -1.50 10.37 -3.81
C ARG A 297 -0.08 10.93 -3.62
N ASP A 298 0.06 12.06 -2.93
CA ASP A 298 1.36 12.67 -2.67
C ASP A 298 2.14 11.82 -1.65
N ILE A 299 1.43 11.18 -0.71
CA ILE A 299 2.01 10.17 0.17
C ILE A 299 2.38 8.93 -0.64
N SER A 300 1.43 8.34 -1.39
CA SER A 300 1.64 7.07 -2.12
C SER A 300 2.77 7.13 -3.14
N TYR A 301 2.90 8.26 -3.85
CA TYR A 301 3.82 8.36 -4.99
C TYR A 301 5.07 9.22 -4.74
N VAL A 302 5.07 10.03 -3.67
CA VAL A 302 6.19 10.95 -3.41
C VAL A 302 6.82 10.71 -2.03
N LEU A 303 6.08 10.88 -0.93
CA LEU A 303 6.65 10.79 0.42
C LEU A 303 6.99 9.33 0.81
N GLY A 304 6.02 8.42 0.71
CA GLY A 304 6.19 7.01 1.06
C GLY A 304 7.32 6.31 0.31
N PRO A 305 7.44 6.46 -1.03
CA PRO A 305 8.57 5.89 -1.78
C PRO A 305 9.95 6.34 -1.30
N ARG A 306 10.09 7.56 -0.77
CA ARG A 306 11.36 8.08 -0.23
C ARG A 306 11.68 7.48 1.13
N ILE A 307 10.69 7.39 2.01
CA ILE A 307 10.82 6.71 3.30
C ILE A 307 11.21 5.24 3.07
N ASN A 308 10.52 4.55 2.19
CA ASN A 308 10.82 3.16 1.84
C ASN A 308 12.18 2.97 1.12
N ALA A 309 12.71 4.00 0.45
CA ALA A 309 13.98 3.91 -0.24
C ALA A 309 15.16 3.74 0.73
N ALA A 310 15.08 4.31 1.94
CA ALA A 310 16.09 4.15 2.97
C ALA A 310 16.39 2.67 3.24
N GLY A 311 15.38 1.89 3.63
CA GLY A 311 15.54 0.47 3.95
C GLY A 311 15.83 -0.41 2.72
N ARG A 312 15.52 0.04 1.51
CA ARG A 312 15.85 -0.70 0.28
C ARG A 312 17.26 -0.52 -0.21
N MET A 313 17.84 0.67 0.01
CA MET A 313 19.12 1.07 -0.56
C MET A 313 20.24 1.20 0.47
N LYS A 314 19.88 1.38 1.76
CA LYS A 314 20.83 1.59 2.85
C LYS A 314 20.18 1.13 4.16
N GLU A 315 19.96 2.04 5.11
CA GLU A 315 19.41 1.78 6.44
C GLU A 315 18.11 2.55 6.67
N ALA A 316 17.06 1.84 7.11
CA ALA A 316 15.75 2.44 7.37
C ALA A 316 15.79 3.48 8.51
N SER A 317 16.78 3.40 9.40
CA SER A 317 17.01 4.37 10.47
C SER A 317 17.21 5.81 9.95
N ILE A 318 17.66 6.02 8.72
CA ILE A 318 17.76 7.35 8.10
C ILE A 318 16.38 8.03 8.05
N ALA A 319 15.35 7.27 7.62
CA ALA A 319 13.99 7.78 7.60
C ALA A 319 13.42 7.98 9.01
N PHE A 320 13.74 7.09 9.95
CA PHE A 320 13.37 7.28 11.36
C PHE A 320 13.97 8.56 11.94
N HIS A 321 15.26 8.81 11.73
CA HIS A 321 15.91 10.04 12.18
C HIS A 321 15.29 11.28 11.57
N LEU A 322 14.97 11.27 10.28
CA LEU A 322 14.21 12.34 9.65
C LEU A 322 12.92 12.65 10.41
N LEU A 323 12.12 11.61 10.74
CA LEU A 323 10.79 11.77 11.35
C LEU A 323 10.83 12.12 12.84
N THR A 324 11.99 11.97 13.50
CA THR A 324 12.15 12.17 14.95
C THR A 324 13.06 13.34 15.34
N THR A 325 13.83 13.91 14.41
CA THR A 325 14.65 15.10 14.69
C THR A 325 13.79 16.36 14.84
N GLU A 326 14.20 17.25 15.73
CA GLU A 326 13.63 18.59 15.91
C GLU A 326 14.53 19.66 15.28
N ASP A 327 15.76 19.31 14.95
CA ASP A 327 16.73 20.20 14.31
C ASP A 327 16.45 20.33 12.80
N ALA A 328 16.35 21.56 12.32
CA ALA A 328 16.00 21.84 10.93
C ALA A 328 17.13 21.50 9.93
N ASP A 329 18.39 21.65 10.36
CA ASP A 329 19.55 21.35 9.52
C ASP A 329 19.76 19.84 9.37
N GLU A 330 19.59 19.08 10.47
CA GLU A 330 19.56 17.62 10.42
C GLU A 330 18.40 17.13 9.56
N ALA A 331 17.20 17.68 9.75
CA ALA A 331 16.02 17.33 8.95
C ALA A 331 16.28 17.54 7.44
N PHE A 332 16.90 18.65 7.07
CA PHE A 332 17.25 18.92 5.69
C PHE A 332 18.29 17.92 5.15
N ALA A 333 19.30 17.58 5.95
CA ALA A 333 20.32 16.61 5.56
C ALA A 333 19.72 15.21 5.32
N TYR A 334 18.88 14.70 6.24
CA TYR A 334 18.20 13.42 6.07
C TYR A 334 17.21 13.43 4.89
N ALA A 335 16.44 14.50 4.72
CA ALA A 335 15.49 14.59 3.60
C ALA A 335 16.23 14.57 2.25
N LYS A 336 17.40 15.23 2.16
CA LYS A 336 18.25 15.21 0.97
C LYS A 336 18.80 13.81 0.70
N GLU A 337 19.28 13.11 1.72
CA GLU A 337 19.76 11.73 1.60
C GLU A 337 18.66 10.79 1.11
N LEU A 338 17.44 10.91 1.65
CA LEU A 338 16.28 10.13 1.18
C LEU A 338 15.93 10.40 -0.28
N GLU A 339 16.03 11.66 -0.75
CA GLU A 339 15.84 11.99 -2.16
C GLU A 339 16.89 11.31 -3.04
N GLU A 340 18.16 11.37 -2.66
CA GLU A 340 19.27 10.73 -3.37
C GLU A 340 19.09 9.21 -3.43
N LEU A 341 18.74 8.55 -2.32
CA LEU A 341 18.48 7.12 -2.25
C LEU A 341 17.26 6.72 -3.11
N ASN A 342 16.22 7.55 -3.13
CA ASN A 342 15.05 7.29 -3.95
C ASN A 342 15.35 7.42 -5.46
N LEU A 343 16.17 8.40 -5.86
CA LEU A 343 16.62 8.54 -7.25
C LEU A 343 17.46 7.33 -7.67
N LEU A 344 18.40 6.90 -6.82
CA LEU A 344 19.22 5.71 -7.07
C LEU A 344 18.34 4.45 -7.21
N ARG A 345 17.38 4.26 -6.30
CA ARG A 345 16.40 3.16 -6.38
C ARG A 345 15.62 3.19 -7.70
N GLN A 346 15.17 4.37 -8.14
CA GLN A 346 14.44 4.51 -9.41
C GLN A 346 15.31 4.11 -10.59
N GLN A 347 16.54 4.60 -10.64
CA GLN A 347 17.49 4.30 -11.70
C GLN A 347 17.77 2.79 -11.76
N GLN A 348 18.15 2.17 -10.65
CA GLN A 348 18.43 0.74 -10.59
C GLN A 348 17.19 -0.10 -10.93
N THR A 349 15.99 0.34 -10.50
CA THR A 349 14.75 -0.35 -10.87
C THR A 349 14.50 -0.32 -12.38
N GLU A 350 14.72 0.81 -13.05
CA GLU A 350 14.55 0.92 -14.51
C GLU A 350 15.62 0.10 -15.28
N GLU A 351 16.85 0.09 -14.81
CA GLU A 351 17.94 -0.73 -15.38
C GLU A 351 17.61 -2.21 -15.24
N LEU A 352 17.22 -2.67 -14.04
CA LEU A 352 16.86 -4.07 -13.82
C LEU A 352 15.58 -4.45 -14.60
N MET A 353 14.60 -3.54 -14.74
CA MET A 353 13.40 -3.80 -15.56
C MET A 353 13.73 -4.11 -17.03
N LYS A 354 14.78 -3.52 -17.59
CA LYS A 354 15.22 -3.86 -18.95
C LYS A 354 15.72 -5.31 -19.01
N LEU A 355 16.60 -5.69 -18.08
CA LEU A 355 17.18 -7.05 -18.02
C LEU A 355 16.11 -8.11 -17.80
N VAL A 356 15.18 -7.91 -16.87
CA VAL A 356 14.11 -8.89 -16.60
C VAL A 356 13.13 -9.02 -17.76
N ARG A 357 12.83 -7.94 -18.49
CA ARG A 357 11.98 -8.01 -19.69
C ARG A 357 12.65 -8.83 -20.80
N GLU A 358 13.94 -8.63 -21.04
CA GLU A 358 14.71 -9.41 -22.01
C GLU A 358 14.73 -10.90 -21.64
N GLN A 359 15.01 -11.21 -20.37
CA GLN A 359 15.03 -12.59 -19.91
C GLN A 359 13.62 -13.23 -19.94
N ALA A 360 12.57 -12.49 -19.60
CA ALA A 360 11.18 -12.96 -19.62
C ALA A 360 10.69 -13.31 -21.04
N GLN A 361 11.27 -12.72 -22.11
CA GLN A 361 10.93 -13.08 -23.49
C GLN A 361 11.23 -14.54 -23.80
N SER A 362 12.28 -15.11 -23.22
CA SER A 362 12.61 -16.53 -23.37
C SER A 362 11.61 -17.49 -22.70
N GLN A 363 10.75 -16.93 -21.83
CA GLN A 363 9.71 -17.65 -21.09
C GLN A 363 8.29 -17.16 -21.49
N ALA A 364 8.14 -16.64 -22.72
CA ALA A 364 6.87 -16.06 -23.19
C ALA A 364 5.71 -17.05 -23.14
N ASP A 365 5.96 -18.33 -23.41
CA ASP A 365 4.96 -19.40 -23.43
C ASP A 365 4.71 -20.04 -22.05
N GLN A 366 5.48 -19.66 -21.02
CA GLN A 366 5.34 -20.24 -19.68
C GLN A 366 4.30 -19.50 -18.86
N GLN A 367 3.54 -20.22 -18.05
CA GLN A 367 2.49 -19.65 -17.19
C GLN A 367 3.06 -18.95 -15.95
N VAL A 368 4.20 -19.40 -15.46
CA VAL A 368 4.94 -18.80 -14.34
C VAL A 368 6.32 -18.40 -14.85
N VAL A 369 6.77 -17.21 -14.50
CA VAL A 369 8.06 -16.66 -14.94
C VAL A 369 9.02 -16.64 -13.76
N LEU A 370 10.18 -17.30 -13.89
CA LEU A 370 11.25 -17.32 -12.90
C LEU A 370 12.53 -16.76 -13.52
N LEU A 371 13.00 -15.66 -12.95
CA LEU A 371 14.13 -14.88 -13.46
C LEU A 371 15.20 -14.76 -12.36
N TYR A 372 16.46 -14.82 -12.75
CA TYR A 372 17.56 -14.67 -11.82
C TYR A 372 18.78 -14.02 -12.44
N GLY A 373 19.60 -13.40 -11.62
CA GLY A 373 20.85 -12.80 -12.03
C GLY A 373 21.74 -12.47 -10.82
N ASP A 374 22.98 -12.11 -11.10
CA ASP A 374 24.02 -11.81 -10.12
C ASP A 374 23.62 -10.64 -9.22
N LYS A 375 23.87 -10.73 -7.91
CA LYS A 375 23.48 -9.74 -6.89
C LYS A 375 24.03 -8.34 -7.18
N ASP A 376 25.17 -8.21 -7.84
CA ASP A 376 25.73 -6.89 -8.15
C ASP A 376 24.91 -6.16 -9.21
N THR A 377 24.22 -6.88 -10.08
CA THR A 377 23.33 -6.36 -11.13
C THR A 377 21.86 -6.48 -10.78
N TRP A 378 21.50 -7.37 -9.86
CA TRP A 378 20.14 -7.63 -9.38
C TRP A 378 20.02 -7.37 -7.86
N PRO A 379 20.11 -6.11 -7.39
CA PRO A 379 20.14 -5.80 -5.96
C PRO A 379 18.90 -6.30 -5.21
N GLU A 380 19.11 -6.97 -4.09
CA GLU A 380 18.06 -7.58 -3.24
C GLU A 380 16.95 -6.59 -2.83
N GLY A 381 17.31 -5.32 -2.56
CA GLY A 381 16.37 -4.30 -2.12
C GLY A 381 15.29 -3.93 -3.14
N ILE A 382 15.51 -4.23 -4.44
CA ILE A 382 14.60 -3.83 -5.53
C ILE A 382 13.97 -4.99 -6.29
N ILE A 383 14.43 -6.25 -6.14
CA ILE A 383 13.86 -7.40 -6.87
C ILE A 383 12.34 -7.52 -6.67
N GLY A 384 11.83 -7.22 -5.47
CA GLY A 384 10.39 -7.25 -5.18
C GLY A 384 9.59 -6.16 -5.92
N LEU A 385 10.20 -4.98 -6.17
CA LEU A 385 9.57 -3.93 -6.98
C LEU A 385 9.49 -4.34 -8.45
N VAL A 386 10.56 -4.95 -8.93
CA VAL A 386 10.66 -5.42 -10.32
C VAL A 386 9.71 -6.60 -10.55
N ALA A 387 9.66 -7.57 -9.62
CA ALA A 387 8.70 -8.67 -9.70
C ALA A 387 7.25 -8.16 -9.77
N GLY A 388 6.88 -7.17 -8.94
CA GLY A 388 5.55 -6.57 -8.97
C GLY A 388 5.23 -5.88 -10.30
N ARG A 389 6.13 -5.01 -10.78
CA ARG A 389 5.92 -4.32 -12.05
C ARG A 389 5.83 -5.27 -13.24
N LEU A 390 6.69 -6.27 -13.29
CA LEU A 390 6.67 -7.25 -14.38
C LEU A 390 5.41 -8.10 -14.31
N SER A 391 5.00 -8.58 -13.13
CA SER A 391 3.76 -9.33 -12.96
C SER A 391 2.53 -8.55 -13.41
N GLU A 392 2.46 -7.25 -13.10
CA GLU A 392 1.40 -6.35 -13.60
C GLU A 392 1.45 -6.16 -15.12
N GLU A 393 2.66 -6.09 -15.73
CA GLU A 393 2.82 -5.91 -17.17
C GLU A 393 2.38 -7.15 -17.96
N ILE A 394 2.78 -8.33 -17.49
CA ILE A 394 2.54 -9.59 -18.22
C ILE A 394 1.35 -10.40 -17.71
N GLN A 395 0.71 -9.96 -16.59
CA GLN A 395 -0.45 -10.61 -15.96
C GLN A 395 -0.21 -12.11 -15.64
N ARG A 396 1.01 -12.41 -15.14
CA ARG A 396 1.43 -13.76 -14.73
C ARG A 396 2.20 -13.71 -13.41
N PRO A 397 2.26 -14.82 -12.65
CA PRO A 397 3.16 -14.93 -11.51
C PRO A 397 4.62 -14.75 -11.93
N VAL A 398 5.35 -13.92 -11.20
CA VAL A 398 6.76 -13.60 -11.45
C VAL A 398 7.58 -13.81 -10.20
N PHE A 399 8.65 -14.58 -10.35
CA PHE A 399 9.67 -14.84 -9.32
C PHE A 399 10.98 -14.23 -9.80
N VAL A 400 11.56 -13.33 -9.01
CA VAL A 400 12.84 -12.65 -9.30
C VAL A 400 13.82 -12.96 -8.21
N LEU A 401 14.97 -13.50 -8.57
CA LEU A 401 16.02 -13.93 -7.64
C LEU A 401 17.31 -13.12 -7.85
N SER A 402 17.89 -12.69 -6.74
CA SER A 402 19.22 -12.12 -6.64
C SER A 402 20.18 -13.22 -6.20
N GLN A 403 21.13 -13.61 -7.06
CA GLN A 403 22.06 -14.71 -6.81
C GLN A 403 23.35 -14.24 -6.14
N ASP A 404 23.69 -14.85 -5.02
CA ASP A 404 25.04 -14.85 -4.46
C ASP A 404 25.75 -16.18 -4.79
N ALA A 405 26.95 -16.42 -4.27
CA ALA A 405 27.80 -17.56 -4.58
C ALA A 405 27.11 -18.93 -4.38
N GLU A 406 26.38 -19.12 -3.29
CA GLU A 406 25.78 -20.41 -2.92
C GLU A 406 24.25 -20.37 -2.83
N SER A 407 23.67 -19.22 -2.48
CA SER A 407 22.24 -19.06 -2.28
C SER A 407 21.70 -17.84 -3.02
N SER A 408 20.38 -17.80 -3.19
CA SER A 408 19.66 -16.71 -3.82
C SER A 408 18.57 -16.18 -2.89
N ARG A 409 18.44 -14.87 -2.84
CA ARG A 409 17.25 -14.22 -2.30
C ARG A 409 16.22 -14.03 -3.41
N GLY A 410 15.00 -14.54 -3.18
CA GLY A 410 13.90 -14.44 -4.11
C GLY A 410 12.77 -13.56 -3.61
N SER A 411 12.11 -12.89 -4.54
CA SER A 411 10.85 -12.20 -4.32
C SER A 411 9.85 -12.58 -5.40
N ALA A 412 8.66 -13.01 -4.96
CA ALA A 412 7.59 -13.44 -5.86
C ALA A 412 6.41 -12.47 -5.78
N ARG A 413 5.77 -12.25 -6.93
CA ARG A 413 4.53 -11.49 -7.07
C ARG A 413 3.59 -12.22 -8.00
N SER A 414 2.31 -12.21 -7.66
CA SER A 414 1.27 -12.87 -8.46
C SER A 414 0.22 -11.87 -8.91
N ALA A 415 -0.19 -12.02 -10.17
CA ALA A 415 -1.49 -11.56 -10.62
C ALA A 415 -2.59 -12.49 -10.07
N ASP A 416 -3.85 -12.11 -10.23
CA ASP A 416 -5.00 -12.85 -9.70
C ASP A 416 -5.00 -14.35 -10.06
N GLY A 417 -5.32 -15.19 -9.10
CA GLY A 417 -5.56 -16.62 -9.29
C GLY A 417 -4.41 -17.56 -8.97
N PHE A 418 -3.19 -17.09 -8.69
CA PHE A 418 -2.07 -17.93 -8.28
C PHE A 418 -1.67 -17.65 -6.83
N ASN A 419 -1.80 -18.61 -5.95
CA ASN A 419 -1.44 -18.48 -4.54
C ASN A 419 0.02 -18.87 -4.31
N ILE A 420 0.90 -17.84 -4.24
CA ILE A 420 2.35 -18.03 -4.11
C ILE A 420 2.70 -18.82 -2.85
N ILE A 421 2.15 -18.44 -1.69
CA ILE A 421 2.56 -19.04 -0.42
C ILE A 421 2.19 -20.52 -0.32
N LEU A 422 1.07 -20.93 -0.92
CA LEU A 422 0.69 -22.35 -0.98
C LEU A 422 1.65 -23.12 -1.89
N ALA A 423 1.99 -22.57 -3.06
CA ALA A 423 2.95 -23.19 -3.96
C ALA A 423 4.35 -23.38 -3.33
N LEU A 424 4.81 -22.41 -2.51
CA LEU A 424 6.08 -22.54 -1.79
C LEU A 424 6.01 -23.56 -0.65
N ARG A 425 4.88 -23.64 0.05
CA ARG A 425 4.69 -24.59 1.17
C ARG A 425 4.76 -26.06 0.76
N GLU A 426 4.25 -26.40 -0.43
CA GLU A 426 4.31 -27.77 -0.94
C GLU A 426 5.74 -28.29 -1.13
N ARG A 427 6.69 -27.37 -1.31
CA ARG A 427 8.11 -27.68 -1.45
C ARG A 427 8.97 -26.88 -0.46
N ALA A 428 8.51 -26.85 0.79
CA ALA A 428 9.25 -26.22 1.89
C ALA A 428 10.70 -26.72 2.02
N ASP A 429 10.94 -27.95 1.60
CA ASP A 429 12.24 -28.62 1.57
C ASP A 429 13.30 -27.95 0.69
N LEU A 430 12.88 -27.14 -0.31
CA LEU A 430 13.80 -26.44 -1.21
C LEU A 430 14.37 -25.16 -0.61
N PHE A 431 13.75 -24.62 0.43
CA PHE A 431 14.06 -23.28 0.96
C PHE A 431 14.80 -23.35 2.28
N GLU A 432 15.76 -22.47 2.47
CA GLU A 432 16.34 -22.17 3.78
C GLU A 432 15.32 -21.45 4.66
N ARG A 433 14.55 -20.53 4.03
CA ARG A 433 13.45 -19.80 4.65
C ARG A 433 12.52 -19.24 3.56
N PHE A 434 11.26 -19.11 3.89
CA PHE A 434 10.28 -18.40 3.05
C PHE A 434 9.14 -17.87 3.91
N GLY A 435 8.42 -16.87 3.38
CA GLY A 435 7.26 -16.28 4.03
C GLY A 435 6.54 -15.31 3.11
N GLY A 436 5.30 -14.97 3.47
CA GLY A 436 4.49 -14.06 2.68
C GLY A 436 3.01 -14.48 2.64
N HIS A 437 2.31 -13.97 1.65
CA HIS A 437 0.87 -14.13 1.42
C HIS A 437 0.60 -14.67 0.02
N ALA A 438 -0.68 -14.85 -0.31
CA ALA A 438 -1.10 -15.37 -1.62
C ALA A 438 -0.52 -14.59 -2.81
N GLN A 439 -0.41 -13.26 -2.70
CA GLN A 439 -0.01 -12.39 -3.82
C GLN A 439 1.47 -11.97 -3.78
N ALA A 440 2.17 -12.13 -2.65
CA ALA A 440 3.54 -11.69 -2.48
C ALA A 440 4.28 -12.55 -1.47
N ALA A 441 5.47 -13.04 -1.83
CA ALA A 441 6.34 -13.78 -0.91
C ALA A 441 7.81 -13.42 -1.11
N GLY A 442 8.60 -13.60 -0.04
CA GLY A 442 10.05 -13.57 -0.05
C GLY A 442 10.60 -14.93 0.38
N PHE A 443 11.75 -15.32 -0.15
CA PHE A 443 12.38 -16.59 0.19
C PHE A 443 13.90 -16.56 0.00
N THR A 444 14.59 -17.51 0.64
CA THR A 444 16.01 -17.80 0.40
C THR A 444 16.13 -19.27 -0.01
N ILE A 445 16.87 -19.52 -1.07
CA ILE A 445 16.99 -20.84 -1.69
C ILE A 445 18.44 -21.09 -2.13
N SER A 446 18.94 -22.33 -1.97
CA SER A 446 20.22 -22.73 -2.59
C SER A 446 20.15 -22.63 -4.12
N ASN A 447 21.23 -22.14 -4.74
CA ASN A 447 21.31 -22.03 -6.20
C ASN A 447 21.07 -23.37 -6.91
N ALA A 448 21.44 -24.48 -6.27
CA ALA A 448 21.22 -25.82 -6.80
C ALA A 448 19.73 -26.19 -6.94
N ASN A 449 18.86 -25.60 -6.13
CA ASN A 449 17.42 -25.93 -6.08
C ASN A 449 16.57 -25.05 -7.02
N ILE A 450 17.13 -24.02 -7.67
CA ILE A 450 16.37 -23.07 -8.51
C ILE A 450 15.66 -23.78 -9.67
N ALA A 451 16.33 -24.71 -10.35
CA ALA A 451 15.74 -25.43 -11.47
C ALA A 451 14.56 -26.32 -11.01
N GLU A 452 14.68 -26.95 -9.85
CA GLU A 452 13.63 -27.80 -9.27
C GLU A 452 12.43 -26.96 -8.82
N LEU A 453 12.67 -25.78 -8.21
CA LEU A 453 11.62 -24.81 -7.89
C LEU A 453 10.86 -24.41 -9.15
N HIS A 454 11.55 -24.05 -10.23
CA HIS A 454 10.90 -23.65 -11.48
C HIS A 454 10.01 -24.75 -12.06
N ALA A 455 10.52 -25.98 -12.10
CA ALA A 455 9.74 -27.14 -12.55
C ALA A 455 8.48 -27.38 -11.70
N HIS A 456 8.61 -27.26 -10.37
CA HIS A 456 7.49 -27.36 -9.44
C HIS A 456 6.42 -26.28 -9.70
N LEU A 457 6.82 -25.02 -9.82
CA LEU A 457 5.89 -23.89 -10.04
C LEU A 457 5.10 -24.04 -11.34
N LEU A 458 5.74 -24.51 -12.42
CA LEU A 458 5.06 -24.78 -13.69
C LEU A 458 4.04 -25.92 -13.56
N ALA A 459 4.40 -27.01 -12.87
CA ALA A 459 3.52 -28.15 -12.64
C ALA A 459 2.34 -27.76 -11.72
N TRP A 460 2.60 -26.99 -10.68
CA TRP A 460 1.59 -26.54 -9.71
C TRP A 460 0.52 -25.67 -10.36
N HIS A 461 0.92 -24.74 -11.24
CA HIS A 461 -0.04 -23.89 -11.97
C HIS A 461 -0.99 -24.71 -12.85
N VAL A 462 -0.49 -25.73 -13.52
CA VAL A 462 -1.31 -26.63 -14.37
C VAL A 462 -2.31 -27.43 -13.50
N GLY A 463 -1.88 -27.92 -12.33
CA GLY A 463 -2.74 -28.62 -11.38
C GLY A 463 -3.86 -27.77 -10.78
N ALA A 464 -3.57 -26.51 -10.46
CA ALA A 464 -4.53 -25.58 -9.88
C ALA A 464 -5.68 -25.17 -10.82
N GLN A 465 -5.49 -25.26 -12.14
CA GLN A 465 -6.57 -25.00 -13.11
C GLN A 465 -7.67 -26.07 -13.13
N PHE A 466 -7.43 -27.25 -12.53
CA PHE A 466 -8.42 -28.31 -12.47
C PHE A 466 -9.27 -28.30 -11.19
N ILE A 467 -8.98 -27.45 -10.23
CA ILE A 467 -9.81 -27.31 -9.02
C ILE A 467 -10.79 -26.15 -9.27
N ALA A 468 -11.95 -26.51 -9.81
CA ALA A 468 -13.06 -25.55 -9.93
C ALA A 468 -13.49 -25.09 -8.51
N PRO A 469 -13.85 -23.81 -8.30
CA PRO A 469 -14.37 -23.36 -7.02
C PRO A 469 -15.70 -24.06 -6.75
N GLY A 470 -15.75 -24.93 -5.75
CA GLY A 470 -16.97 -25.59 -5.31
C GLY A 470 -16.90 -27.07 -4.90
N VAL A 471 -15.73 -27.69 -4.79
CA VAL A 471 -15.63 -29.05 -4.26
C VAL A 471 -14.87 -29.01 -2.92
N GLU A 472 -15.63 -29.11 -1.84
CA GLU A 472 -15.10 -29.49 -0.52
C GLU A 472 -14.51 -30.89 -0.61
N THR A 473 -13.19 -31.03 -0.57
CA THR A 473 -12.55 -32.31 -0.31
C THR A 473 -12.36 -32.44 1.20
N ALA A 474 -13.02 -33.46 1.76
CA ALA A 474 -12.87 -33.86 3.14
C ALA A 474 -11.38 -34.04 3.48
N ALA A 475 -10.94 -33.36 4.51
CA ALA A 475 -9.59 -33.45 5.04
C ALA A 475 -9.34 -34.86 5.59
N THR A 476 -8.42 -35.61 4.97
CA THR A 476 -7.73 -36.74 5.61
C THR A 476 -6.52 -36.17 6.35
N GLU A 477 -6.45 -36.45 7.65
CA GLU A 477 -5.35 -36.04 8.52
C GLU A 477 -3.99 -36.52 7.96
N PRO A 478 -2.97 -35.65 7.92
CA PRO A 478 -1.60 -36.06 7.58
C PRO A 478 -0.89 -36.64 8.81
N PRO A 479 0.08 -37.57 8.63
CA PRO A 479 0.84 -38.15 9.69
C PRO A 479 1.78 -37.13 10.36
N GLU A 480 2.00 -37.35 11.67
CA GLU A 480 2.89 -36.55 12.51
C GLU A 480 4.27 -36.35 11.90
N ALA A 481 4.62 -35.08 11.60
CA ALA A 481 5.99 -34.65 11.38
C ALA A 481 6.22 -33.34 12.13
N SER A 482 7.26 -33.38 12.95
CA SER A 482 7.91 -32.39 13.79
C SER A 482 7.57 -30.90 13.55
N ALA A 483 7.29 -30.24 14.68
CA ALA A 483 6.99 -28.85 14.86
C ALA A 483 7.98 -27.89 14.16
N ILE A 484 7.52 -27.24 13.10
CA ILE A 484 7.99 -25.94 12.65
C ILE A 484 6.74 -25.10 12.38
N ALA A 485 6.59 -24.06 13.19
CA ALA A 485 5.61 -22.96 13.23
C ALA A 485 4.43 -23.06 12.24
N GLY A 486 3.30 -23.52 12.74
CA GLY A 486 2.01 -23.47 12.04
C GLY A 486 1.44 -22.06 12.01
N VAL A 487 1.10 -21.58 10.82
CA VAL A 487 0.15 -20.48 10.63
C VAL A 487 -1.08 -21.08 9.96
N VAL A 488 -2.15 -21.19 10.73
CA VAL A 488 -3.48 -21.47 10.18
C VAL A 488 -4.04 -20.16 9.63
N ILE A 489 -4.27 -20.11 8.32
CA ILE A 489 -5.04 -19.04 7.71
C ILE A 489 -6.31 -19.70 7.18
N GLU A 490 -7.39 -19.59 7.92
CA GLU A 490 -8.72 -19.60 7.35
C GLU A 490 -9.21 -18.16 7.31
N GLN A 491 -9.22 -17.59 6.10
CA GLN A 491 -10.35 -16.83 5.61
C GLN A 491 -10.15 -16.55 4.11
N GLU A 492 -11.09 -17.07 3.35
CA GLU A 492 -11.39 -16.65 2.01
C GLU A 492 -11.57 -15.13 1.95
N LEU A 493 -10.51 -14.41 1.59
CA LEU A 493 -10.70 -13.26 0.73
C LEU A 493 -10.97 -13.88 -0.63
N ALA A 494 -12.24 -13.94 -1.03
CA ALA A 494 -12.61 -14.16 -2.41
C ALA A 494 -11.69 -13.31 -3.26
N ALA A 495 -10.83 -13.96 -4.05
CA ALA A 495 -9.98 -13.28 -5.00
C ALA A 495 -10.88 -12.33 -5.79
N PRO A 496 -10.60 -11.03 -5.84
CA PRO A 496 -11.35 -10.16 -6.70
C PRO A 496 -11.11 -10.68 -8.12
N THR A 497 -12.11 -11.34 -8.68
CA THR A 497 -12.20 -11.40 -10.15
C THR A 497 -12.18 -9.96 -10.58
N SER A 498 -11.03 -9.48 -11.06
CA SER A 498 -10.77 -8.06 -11.27
C SER A 498 -11.46 -7.54 -12.53
N THR A 499 -12.78 -7.68 -12.60
CA THR A 499 -13.59 -6.84 -13.46
C THR A 499 -13.63 -5.47 -12.79
N ARG A 500 -12.83 -4.54 -13.30
CA ARG A 500 -12.94 -3.13 -12.91
C ARG A 500 -14.41 -2.73 -13.01
N LYS A 501 -14.95 -2.10 -11.97
CA LYS A 501 -16.36 -1.73 -11.93
C LYS A 501 -16.54 -0.23 -12.06
N ILE A 502 -17.58 0.14 -12.82
CA ILE A 502 -18.07 1.50 -12.95
C ILE A 502 -19.08 1.75 -11.84
N ASP A 503 -18.86 2.77 -11.03
CA ASP A 503 -19.73 3.12 -9.92
C ASP A 503 -21.08 3.64 -10.41
N MET A 504 -21.10 4.48 -11.45
CA MET A 504 -22.33 5.05 -11.99
C MET A 504 -22.19 5.39 -13.47
N VAL A 505 -23.26 5.13 -14.22
CA VAL A 505 -23.43 5.66 -15.59
C VAL A 505 -24.16 7.00 -15.51
N ILE A 506 -23.51 8.06 -15.98
CA ILE A 506 -24.04 9.43 -15.97
C ILE A 506 -24.93 9.63 -17.19
N THR A 507 -26.23 9.66 -16.97
CA THR A 507 -27.26 9.88 -18.01
C THR A 507 -27.65 11.34 -18.17
N ARG A 508 -27.30 12.18 -17.20
CA ARG A 508 -27.54 13.63 -17.19
C ARG A 508 -26.23 14.39 -16.99
N PRO A 509 -25.45 14.59 -18.06
CA PRO A 509 -24.13 15.22 -17.99
C PRO A 509 -24.14 16.65 -17.43
N GLU A 510 -25.26 17.37 -17.55
CA GLU A 510 -25.45 18.72 -17.01
C GLU A 510 -25.34 18.78 -15.47
N GLY A 511 -25.61 17.65 -14.80
CA GLY A 511 -25.44 17.51 -13.36
C GLY A 511 -23.99 17.27 -12.93
N LEU A 512 -23.08 17.04 -13.89
CA LEU A 512 -21.68 16.82 -13.62
C LEU A 512 -20.94 18.17 -13.61
N ASN A 513 -20.86 18.78 -12.44
CA ASN A 513 -20.32 20.10 -12.21
C ASN A 513 -19.37 20.11 -11.01
N TYR A 514 -18.86 21.27 -10.62
CA TYR A 514 -17.96 21.43 -9.47
C TYR A 514 -18.59 20.94 -8.15
N ASP A 515 -19.89 21.16 -7.93
CA ASP A 515 -20.59 20.68 -6.74
C ASP A 515 -20.57 19.14 -6.68
N ALA A 516 -20.87 18.46 -7.79
CA ALA A 516 -20.78 17.00 -7.87
C ALA A 516 -19.35 16.50 -7.61
N CYS A 517 -18.33 17.18 -8.18
CA CYS A 517 -16.93 16.85 -7.93
C CYS A 517 -16.55 17.06 -6.45
N SER A 518 -16.99 18.15 -5.83
CA SER A 518 -16.79 18.43 -4.42
C SER A 518 -17.42 17.37 -3.53
N LYS A 519 -18.63 16.92 -3.84
CA LYS A 519 -19.32 15.83 -3.13
C LYS A 519 -18.58 14.50 -3.28
N VAL A 520 -18.10 14.18 -4.47
CA VAL A 520 -17.28 12.97 -4.69
C VAL A 520 -16.00 13.04 -3.86
N SER A 521 -15.38 14.21 -3.75
CA SER A 521 -14.14 14.37 -2.98
C SER A 521 -14.31 14.17 -1.46
N LEU A 522 -15.54 14.19 -0.94
CA LEU A 522 -15.81 13.85 0.47
C LEU A 522 -15.54 12.37 0.79
N LEU A 523 -15.44 11.51 -0.23
CA LEU A 523 -15.06 10.12 -0.03
C LEU A 523 -13.55 9.92 0.12
N SER A 524 -12.72 10.94 -0.17
CA SER A 524 -11.28 10.90 0.06
C SER A 524 -10.98 10.81 1.58
N PRO A 525 -9.88 10.15 1.97
CA PRO A 525 -8.80 9.58 1.16
C PRO A 525 -9.18 8.29 0.42
N TYR A 526 -8.65 8.14 -0.81
CA TYR A 526 -8.82 6.94 -1.61
C TYR A 526 -7.68 5.94 -1.39
N GLY A 527 -7.97 4.65 -1.55
CA GLY A 527 -7.00 3.57 -1.38
C GLY A 527 -7.65 2.19 -1.50
N ALA A 528 -7.01 1.17 -0.93
CA ALA A 528 -7.57 -0.17 -0.86
C ALA A 528 -8.94 -0.15 -0.16
N GLY A 529 -9.93 -0.86 -0.67
CA GLY A 529 -11.31 -0.85 -0.14
C GLY A 529 -12.15 0.39 -0.46
N ASN A 530 -11.51 1.56 -0.68
CA ASN A 530 -12.16 2.81 -1.10
C ASN A 530 -11.50 3.37 -2.37
N PRO A 531 -11.65 2.72 -3.53
CA PRO A 531 -11.05 3.21 -4.77
C PRO A 531 -11.66 4.55 -5.20
N GLU A 532 -10.88 5.33 -5.97
CA GLU A 532 -11.39 6.55 -6.61
C GLU A 532 -12.63 6.22 -7.45
N PRO A 533 -13.76 6.94 -7.30
CA PRO A 533 -15.00 6.64 -8.02
C PRO A 533 -14.85 6.72 -9.53
N VAL A 534 -15.42 5.73 -10.22
CA VAL A 534 -15.34 5.59 -11.67
C VAL A 534 -16.73 5.79 -12.28
N PHE A 535 -16.80 6.65 -13.26
CA PHE A 535 -18.02 7.01 -13.96
C PHE A 535 -17.92 6.65 -15.44
N LYS A 536 -19.08 6.46 -16.08
CA LYS A 536 -19.19 6.29 -17.52
C LYS A 536 -20.16 7.33 -18.09
N MET A 537 -19.77 7.96 -19.20
CA MET A 537 -20.66 8.71 -20.08
C MET A 537 -20.66 8.09 -21.48
N GLU A 538 -21.83 8.05 -22.09
CA GLU A 538 -22.00 7.46 -23.41
C GLU A 538 -22.32 8.51 -24.47
N ARG A 539 -21.92 8.21 -25.71
CA ARG A 539 -22.23 9.00 -26.92
C ARG A 539 -21.84 10.46 -26.83
N LEU A 540 -20.67 10.75 -26.27
CA LEU A 540 -20.07 12.10 -26.31
C LEU A 540 -19.42 12.33 -27.67
N ARG A 541 -19.50 13.55 -28.20
CA ARG A 541 -18.76 13.94 -29.41
C ARG A 541 -17.35 14.39 -29.02
N LEU A 542 -16.33 13.75 -29.59
CA LEU A 542 -14.92 14.16 -29.45
C LEU A 542 -14.69 15.41 -30.31
N TYR A 543 -14.61 16.58 -29.65
CA TYR A 543 -14.54 17.86 -30.35
C TYR A 543 -13.10 18.25 -30.72
N ARG A 544 -12.13 18.05 -29.81
CA ARG A 544 -10.70 18.26 -30.03
C ARG A 544 -9.88 17.23 -29.26
N ARG A 545 -8.67 16.98 -29.78
CA ARG A 545 -7.68 16.10 -29.15
C ARG A 545 -6.26 16.57 -29.44
N TRP A 546 -5.34 16.40 -28.49
CA TRP A 546 -3.91 16.68 -28.69
C TRP A 546 -3.07 15.92 -27.67
N GLN A 547 -1.84 15.55 -28.05
CA GLN A 547 -0.90 14.91 -27.14
C GLN A 547 -0.40 15.88 -26.08
N SER A 548 -0.08 15.38 -24.89
CA SER A 548 0.45 16.14 -23.76
C SER A 548 1.37 15.28 -22.89
N GLY A 549 2.16 15.96 -22.04
CA GLY A 549 3.18 15.32 -21.22
C GLY A 549 4.51 15.15 -21.94
N VAL A 550 5.54 14.74 -21.20
CA VAL A 550 6.85 14.42 -21.78
C VAL A 550 6.65 13.26 -22.75
N ASP A 551 7.20 13.36 -23.95
CA ASP A 551 7.10 12.36 -25.03
C ASP A 551 5.66 12.13 -25.58
N GLY A 552 4.71 13.02 -25.33
CA GLY A 552 3.34 12.91 -25.85
C GLY A 552 2.55 11.71 -25.32
N ARG A 553 2.94 11.15 -24.16
CA ARG A 553 2.36 9.92 -23.61
C ARG A 553 0.89 10.00 -23.23
N HIS A 554 0.37 11.20 -22.99
CA HIS A 554 -1.03 11.42 -22.62
C HIS A 554 -1.81 12.05 -23.77
N LEU A 555 -3.12 11.84 -23.79
CA LEU A 555 -4.01 12.49 -24.75
C LEU A 555 -4.96 13.42 -24.00
N ARG A 556 -4.88 14.73 -24.29
CA ARG A 556 -5.90 15.68 -23.84
C ARG A 556 -7.05 15.69 -24.85
N VAL A 557 -8.27 15.74 -24.31
CA VAL A 557 -9.49 15.75 -25.12
C VAL A 557 -10.46 16.83 -24.67
N ARG A 558 -11.23 17.36 -25.63
CA ARG A 558 -12.45 18.11 -25.37
C ARG A 558 -13.63 17.32 -25.90
N LEU A 559 -14.58 17.07 -25.01
CA LEU A 559 -15.79 16.29 -25.26
C LEU A 559 -16.99 17.20 -25.19
N ARG A 560 -18.00 16.94 -26.01
CA ARG A 560 -19.24 17.71 -26.03
C ARG A 560 -20.44 16.78 -26.09
N THR A 561 -21.47 17.14 -25.37
CA THR A 561 -22.80 16.52 -25.49
C THR A 561 -23.84 17.62 -25.65
N THR A 562 -24.95 17.28 -26.32
CA THR A 562 -26.11 18.18 -26.46
C THR A 562 -27.35 17.39 -26.07
N ILE A 563 -28.02 17.82 -25.02
CA ILE A 563 -29.24 17.21 -24.50
C ILE A 563 -30.30 18.31 -24.39
N ASN A 564 -31.46 18.10 -24.98
CA ASN A 564 -32.56 19.06 -24.98
C ASN A 564 -32.18 20.48 -25.47
N GLY A 565 -31.25 20.57 -26.43
CA GLY A 565 -30.77 21.84 -26.97
C GLY A 565 -29.65 22.51 -26.17
N ASN A 566 -29.34 22.05 -24.96
CA ASN A 566 -28.24 22.54 -24.14
C ASN A 566 -26.96 21.77 -24.45
N SER A 567 -25.88 22.49 -24.74
CA SER A 567 -24.57 21.91 -25.02
C SER A 567 -23.68 22.02 -23.79
N THR A 568 -23.19 20.89 -23.30
CA THR A 568 -22.22 20.81 -22.20
C THR A 568 -20.89 20.33 -22.75
N GLN A 569 -19.80 20.99 -22.33
CA GLN A 569 -18.44 20.64 -22.74
C GLN A 569 -17.64 20.19 -21.53
N PHE A 570 -16.80 19.16 -21.73
CA PHE A 570 -15.88 18.61 -20.72
C PHE A 570 -14.47 18.61 -21.25
N ASN A 571 -13.52 18.95 -20.40
CA ASN A 571 -12.09 18.77 -20.64
C ASN A 571 -11.61 17.52 -19.92
N GLY A 572 -10.68 16.78 -20.53
CA GLY A 572 -10.14 15.57 -19.89
C GLY A 572 -8.75 15.22 -20.37
N THR A 573 -8.09 14.37 -19.57
CA THR A 573 -6.81 13.77 -19.92
C THR A 573 -6.95 12.26 -19.93
N TYR A 574 -6.72 11.65 -21.07
CA TYR A 574 -6.60 10.20 -21.19
C TYR A 574 -5.16 9.82 -20.83
N ILE A 575 -5.02 9.22 -19.66
CA ILE A 575 -3.73 8.85 -19.09
C ILE A 575 -3.10 7.73 -19.94
N ARG A 576 -1.87 7.93 -20.42
CA ARG A 576 -1.16 7.02 -21.33
C ARG A 576 -1.87 6.75 -22.66
N GLY A 577 -2.86 7.57 -23.03
CA GLY A 577 -3.64 7.44 -24.27
C GLY A 577 -2.98 8.10 -25.48
N GLY A 578 -1.75 8.62 -25.39
CA GLY A 578 -1.09 9.35 -26.49
C GLY A 578 -0.95 8.55 -27.79
N SER A 579 -0.73 7.23 -27.69
CA SER A 579 -0.65 6.33 -28.85
C SER A 579 -2.00 6.14 -29.57
N GLN A 580 -3.12 6.49 -28.94
CA GLN A 580 -4.46 6.36 -29.53
C GLN A 580 -4.91 7.64 -30.30
N LEU A 581 -4.01 8.60 -30.47
CA LEU A 581 -4.33 9.83 -31.18
C LEU A 581 -4.94 9.55 -32.58
N GLU A 582 -4.35 8.67 -33.35
CA GLU A 582 -4.81 8.37 -34.71
C GLU A 582 -6.11 7.54 -34.76
N SER A 583 -6.31 6.67 -33.76
CA SER A 583 -7.50 5.80 -33.70
C SER A 583 -8.78 6.48 -33.20
N LEU A 584 -8.68 7.74 -32.72
CA LEU A 584 -9.78 8.53 -32.17
C LEU A 584 -10.01 9.81 -33.01
N PRO A 585 -10.66 9.77 -34.19
CA PRO A 585 -10.86 10.95 -35.01
C PRO A 585 -11.72 12.02 -34.34
N GLU A 586 -11.40 13.30 -34.57
CA GLU A 586 -12.27 14.41 -34.15
C GLU A 586 -13.63 14.32 -34.87
N GLY A 587 -14.68 14.65 -34.13
CA GLY A 587 -16.06 14.52 -34.61
C GLY A 587 -16.71 13.17 -34.29
N SER A 588 -15.93 12.14 -33.90
CA SER A 588 -16.46 10.82 -33.54
C SER A 588 -17.33 10.85 -32.29
N LEU A 589 -18.27 9.92 -32.23
CA LEU A 589 -18.99 9.60 -30.98
C LEU A 589 -18.18 8.60 -30.17
N VAL A 590 -17.99 8.88 -28.90
CA VAL A 590 -17.23 8.04 -27.97
C VAL A 590 -17.99 7.77 -26.68
N ASN A 591 -17.77 6.60 -26.09
CA ASN A 591 -18.05 6.32 -24.68
C ASN A 591 -16.77 6.56 -23.88
N VAL A 592 -16.90 7.14 -22.70
CA VAL A 592 -15.75 7.51 -21.86
C VAL A 592 -15.94 6.96 -20.46
N ILE A 593 -14.92 6.28 -19.95
CA ILE A 593 -14.83 5.85 -18.56
C ILE A 593 -13.79 6.75 -17.88
N PHE A 594 -14.14 7.34 -16.75
CA PHE A 594 -13.36 8.40 -16.13
C PHE A 594 -13.57 8.50 -14.61
N SER A 595 -12.62 9.13 -13.93
CA SER A 595 -12.76 9.68 -12.58
C SER A 595 -12.81 11.21 -12.64
N LEU A 596 -13.29 11.85 -11.57
CA LEU A 596 -13.42 13.30 -11.47
C LEU A 596 -12.23 13.93 -10.76
N GLU A 597 -11.63 14.93 -11.36
CA GLU A 597 -10.64 15.80 -10.71
C GLU A 597 -11.13 17.26 -10.72
N PRO A 598 -10.95 18.01 -9.60
CA PRO A 598 -11.16 19.45 -9.65
C PRO A 598 -10.11 20.09 -10.56
N ALA A 599 -10.48 21.06 -11.36
CA ALA A 599 -9.59 21.75 -12.30
C ALA A 599 -8.66 22.76 -11.61
N TRP A 600 -7.81 22.29 -10.70
CA TRP A 600 -6.88 23.14 -9.92
C TRP A 600 -5.68 23.66 -10.72
N ASN A 601 -5.39 23.09 -11.89
CA ASN A 601 -4.17 23.29 -12.67
C ASN A 601 -4.40 23.87 -14.07
N SER A 602 -5.57 24.43 -14.37
CA SER A 602 -5.68 25.20 -15.61
C SER A 602 -4.95 26.53 -15.42
N LEU A 603 -3.93 26.77 -16.26
CA LEU A 603 -3.26 28.07 -16.37
C LEU A 603 -4.23 29.19 -16.86
N ASP A 604 -5.46 28.84 -17.17
CA ASP A 604 -6.57 29.75 -17.44
C ASP A 604 -7.24 30.11 -16.11
N SER A 605 -6.77 31.19 -15.52
CA SER A 605 -7.09 31.68 -14.18
C SER A 605 -8.52 32.21 -13.97
N ASP A 606 -9.41 32.11 -14.95
CA ASP A 606 -10.71 32.78 -14.89
C ASP A 606 -11.90 31.87 -14.50
N ASN A 607 -11.75 30.53 -14.43
CA ASN A 607 -12.84 29.62 -14.06
C ASN A 607 -12.43 28.60 -13.00
N ARG A 608 -12.45 28.99 -11.73
CA ARG A 608 -12.19 28.13 -10.56
C ARG A 608 -13.29 27.07 -10.31
N GLN A 609 -14.28 26.94 -11.18
CA GLN A 609 -15.44 26.05 -11.03
C GLN A 609 -15.47 24.91 -12.06
N ASP A 610 -14.42 24.74 -12.87
CA ASP A 610 -14.39 23.70 -13.87
C ASP A 610 -13.96 22.35 -13.26
N ILE A 611 -14.54 21.29 -13.80
CA ILE A 611 -14.16 19.91 -13.52
C ILE A 611 -13.25 19.38 -14.62
N TRP A 612 -12.39 18.43 -14.28
CA TRP A 612 -11.52 17.75 -15.22
C TRP A 612 -11.79 16.25 -15.20
N LEU A 613 -11.89 15.63 -16.37
CA LEU A 613 -12.08 14.19 -16.48
C LEU A 613 -10.71 13.50 -16.57
N LYS A 614 -10.36 12.71 -15.56
CA LYS A 614 -9.25 11.77 -15.63
C LYS A 614 -9.75 10.53 -16.36
N ILE A 615 -9.49 10.47 -17.66
CA ILE A 615 -10.03 9.42 -18.53
C ILE A 615 -9.20 8.15 -18.38
N LEU A 616 -9.90 7.05 -18.15
CA LEU A 616 -9.34 5.72 -17.98
C LEU A 616 -9.46 4.89 -19.27
N GLN A 617 -10.55 5.10 -20.02
CA GLN A 617 -10.81 4.42 -21.29
C GLN A 617 -11.69 5.26 -22.21
N VAL A 618 -11.44 5.16 -23.50
CA VAL A 618 -12.27 5.75 -24.57
C VAL A 618 -12.61 4.65 -25.56
N GLU A 619 -13.88 4.54 -25.91
CA GLU A 619 -14.39 3.59 -26.90
C GLU A 619 -15.13 4.33 -28.00
N LEU A 620 -14.81 4.04 -29.26
CA LEU A 620 -15.61 4.54 -30.39
C LEU A 620 -16.99 3.87 -30.36
N VAL A 621 -18.03 4.66 -30.46
CA VAL A 621 -19.38 4.13 -30.71
C VAL A 621 -19.44 3.78 -32.19
N GLY A 622 -19.59 2.47 -32.48
CA GLY A 622 -19.71 1.99 -33.85
C GLY A 622 -20.80 2.76 -34.60
N SER A 623 -20.51 3.13 -35.83
CA SER A 623 -21.45 3.75 -36.77
C SER A 623 -22.58 2.80 -37.12
#